data_d33ad5b261a08b6fe38a43e5038d098a
#
_entry.id   d33ad5b261a08b6fe38a43e5038d098a
#
_cell.length_a   1.000
_cell.length_b   1.000
_cell.length_c   1.000
_cell.angle_alpha   90.00
_cell.angle_beta   90.00
_cell.angle_gamma   90.00
#
_symmetry.space_group_name_H-M   'P 1'
#
loop_
_entity.id
_entity.type
_entity.pdbx_description
1 polymer ?
#
loop_
_entity_poly.entity_id
_entity_poly.type
_entity_poly.pdbx_seq_one_letter_code
_entity_poly.pdbx_strand_id
1 'polypeptide(L)'
;MMKRTLLVYGVAYSVLLVVVFGLLFTYPKLELHMMLNSYHSAIQDVFFKYYSMLAEGPLYALGLLPLIWKKIKITVFYAICELSGGAFLQILKHTFSFERPVSAFENCQDMMLPLVQGVDMHHSNSFPSGHASTFFMFCTCSVIILAYYNRKKNADGKRHKCTLVNVSLLSLLVFAVLGAYSRVYLSQHFLLDVFVGSIIGFLTPFLIF
;
A
#
# COMPACT_ATOMS: atom_id res chain seq x y z
N MET A 1 -1.76 25.51 5.95
CA MET A 1 -0.76 24.49 6.25
C MET A 1 -1.27 23.07 6.00
N MET A 2 -2.46 22.67 6.49
CA MET A 2 -3.04 21.36 6.19
C MET A 2 -3.08 21.08 4.67
N LYS A 3 -3.61 22.01 3.87
CA LYS A 3 -3.63 21.88 2.39
C LYS A 3 -2.22 21.67 1.80
N ARG A 4 -1.18 22.34 2.31
CA ARG A 4 0.19 22.16 1.84
C ARG A 4 0.75 20.76 2.16
N THR A 5 0.49 20.26 3.37
CA THR A 5 0.90 18.90 3.79
C THR A 5 0.26 17.84 2.89
N LEU A 6 -1.05 17.93 2.69
CA LEU A 6 -1.77 17.01 1.82
C LEU A 6 -1.34 17.14 0.35
N LEU A 7 -1.05 18.37 -0.11
CA LEU A 7 -0.56 18.61 -1.47
C LEU A 7 0.80 17.95 -1.70
N VAL A 8 1.76 18.10 -0.78
CA VAL A 8 3.10 17.48 -0.91
C VAL A 8 2.98 15.96 -1.00
N TYR A 9 2.17 15.34 -0.14
CA TYR A 9 1.94 13.89 -0.18
C TYR A 9 1.23 13.46 -1.47
N GLY A 10 0.18 14.19 -1.87
CA GLY A 10 -0.57 13.92 -3.09
C GLY A 10 0.30 14.05 -4.35
N VAL A 11 1.14 15.08 -4.45
CA VAL A 11 2.08 15.26 -5.58
C VAL A 11 3.09 14.11 -5.63
N ALA A 12 3.70 13.75 -4.49
CA ALA A 12 4.66 12.63 -4.44
C ALA A 12 3.99 11.31 -4.86
N TYR A 13 2.76 11.05 -4.40
CA TYR A 13 2.00 9.89 -4.81
C TYR A 13 1.60 9.94 -6.30
N SER A 14 1.20 11.10 -6.82
CA SER A 14 0.87 11.26 -8.24
C SER A 14 2.07 11.00 -9.15
N VAL A 15 3.27 11.44 -8.77
CA VAL A 15 4.51 11.12 -9.49
C VAL A 15 4.74 9.60 -9.51
N LEU A 16 4.56 8.93 -8.37
CA LEU A 16 4.64 7.47 -8.30
C LEU A 16 3.64 6.80 -9.25
N LEU A 17 2.38 7.27 -9.26
CA LEU A 17 1.35 6.71 -10.16
C LEU A 17 1.73 6.88 -11.63
N VAL A 18 2.27 8.04 -12.03
CA VAL A 18 2.71 8.28 -13.42
C VAL A 18 3.84 7.32 -13.80
N VAL A 19 4.83 7.11 -12.92
CA VAL A 19 5.92 6.18 -13.17
C VAL A 19 5.41 4.75 -13.31
N VAL A 20 4.57 4.28 -12.38
CA VAL A 20 4.01 2.92 -12.41
C VAL A 20 3.11 2.72 -13.63
N PHE A 21 2.29 3.72 -13.97
CA PHE A 21 1.45 3.67 -15.17
C PHE A 21 2.31 3.58 -16.44
N GLY A 22 3.40 4.34 -16.52
CA GLY A 22 4.36 4.26 -17.61
C GLY A 22 4.95 2.86 -17.79
N LEU A 23 5.33 2.20 -16.68
CA LEU A 23 5.82 0.81 -16.70
C LEU A 23 4.75 -0.16 -17.19
N LEU A 24 3.51 -0.03 -16.68
CA LEU A 24 2.38 -0.87 -17.08
C LEU A 24 2.00 -0.71 -18.55
N PHE A 25 2.23 0.48 -19.13
CA PHE A 25 1.94 0.77 -20.53
C PHE A 25 3.06 0.28 -21.46
N THR A 26 4.31 0.32 -21.00
CA THR A 26 5.50 0.05 -21.84
C THR A 26 5.82 -1.44 -21.94
N TYR A 27 5.59 -2.20 -20.87
CA TYR A 27 6.02 -3.60 -20.79
C TYR A 27 4.85 -4.57 -20.73
N PRO A 28 4.93 -5.74 -21.42
CA PRO A 28 3.99 -6.83 -21.26
C PRO A 28 3.92 -7.33 -19.80
N LYS A 29 2.74 -7.76 -19.37
CA LYS A 29 2.45 -8.14 -17.97
C LYS A 29 3.45 -9.12 -17.35
N LEU A 30 3.80 -10.20 -18.06
CA LEU A 30 4.68 -11.25 -17.56
C LEU A 30 6.14 -10.79 -17.53
N GLU A 31 6.59 -10.12 -18.59
CA GLU A 31 7.94 -9.56 -18.66
C GLU A 31 8.18 -8.51 -17.57
N LEU A 32 7.22 -7.61 -17.36
CA LEU A 32 7.29 -6.62 -16.28
C LEU A 32 7.38 -7.29 -14.91
N HIS A 33 6.60 -8.35 -14.69
CA HIS A 33 6.66 -9.08 -13.43
C HIS A 33 8.03 -9.71 -13.22
N MET A 34 8.58 -10.38 -14.23
CA MET A 34 9.93 -10.96 -14.16
C MET A 34 11.00 -9.91 -13.95
N MET A 35 10.92 -8.76 -14.64
CA MET A 35 11.87 -7.66 -14.47
C MET A 35 11.86 -7.12 -13.02
N LEU A 36 10.69 -6.98 -12.41
CA LEU A 36 10.54 -6.50 -11.03
C LEU A 36 10.87 -7.57 -9.98
N ASN A 37 10.91 -8.85 -10.38
CA ASN A 37 11.12 -10.00 -9.52
C ASN A 37 12.37 -10.81 -9.89
N SER A 38 13.31 -10.21 -10.64
CA SER A 38 14.50 -10.90 -11.14
C SER A 38 15.59 -11.11 -10.09
N TYR A 39 15.58 -10.32 -9.01
CA TYR A 39 16.64 -10.35 -8.01
C TYR A 39 16.12 -10.77 -6.65
N HIS A 40 16.57 -11.92 -6.18
CA HIS A 40 16.28 -12.47 -4.87
C HIS A 40 17.58 -12.65 -4.05
N SER A 41 17.49 -12.41 -2.76
CA SER A 41 18.52 -12.77 -1.78
C SER A 41 17.85 -13.24 -0.49
N ALA A 42 18.54 -14.09 0.28
CA ALA A 42 17.99 -14.62 1.54
C ALA A 42 17.54 -13.52 2.52
N ILE A 43 18.24 -12.37 2.54
CA ILE A 43 17.89 -11.24 3.39
C ILE A 43 16.60 -10.57 2.89
N GLN A 44 16.47 -10.35 1.59
CA GLN A 44 15.28 -9.74 0.98
C GLN A 44 14.05 -10.65 1.09
N ASP A 45 14.24 -11.97 0.89
CA ASP A 45 13.17 -12.96 1.01
C ASP A 45 12.56 -12.93 2.42
N VAL A 46 13.41 -12.97 3.45
CA VAL A 46 12.99 -12.87 4.85
C VAL A 46 12.34 -11.51 5.12
N PHE A 47 12.97 -10.42 4.65
CA PHE A 47 12.44 -9.06 4.87
C PHE A 47 11.06 -8.90 4.25
N PHE A 48 10.88 -9.15 2.95
CA PHE A 48 9.61 -8.93 2.28
C PHE A 48 8.52 -9.89 2.74
N LYS A 49 8.87 -11.14 3.10
CA LYS A 49 7.93 -12.09 3.70
C LYS A 49 7.30 -11.50 4.97
N TYR A 50 8.10 -11.11 5.96
CA TYR A 50 7.58 -10.57 7.22
C TYR A 50 7.01 -9.17 7.07
N TYR A 51 7.58 -8.34 6.19
CA TYR A 51 7.04 -7.01 5.91
C TYR A 51 5.63 -7.07 5.32
N SER A 52 5.38 -8.00 4.41
CA SER A 52 4.06 -8.23 3.83
C SER A 52 3.01 -8.59 4.89
N MET A 53 3.38 -9.40 5.88
CA MET A 53 2.48 -9.84 6.97
C MET A 53 1.97 -8.68 7.84
N LEU A 54 2.63 -7.51 7.81
CA LEU A 54 2.14 -6.33 8.55
C LEU A 54 0.71 -5.95 8.13
N ALA A 55 0.34 -6.12 6.86
CA ALA A 55 -1.00 -5.82 6.37
C ALA A 55 -2.09 -6.82 6.82
N GLU A 56 -1.71 -7.95 7.40
CA GLU A 56 -2.64 -9.00 7.88
C GLU A 56 -3.20 -8.74 9.29
N GLY A 57 -3.02 -7.51 9.79
CA GLY A 57 -3.54 -7.08 11.09
C GLY A 57 -2.51 -6.37 11.98
N PRO A 58 -1.22 -6.80 12.05
CA PRO A 58 -0.23 -6.18 12.95
C PRO A 58 -0.08 -4.67 12.75
N LEU A 59 -0.16 -4.18 11.51
CA LEU A 59 -0.07 -2.75 11.20
C LEU A 59 -1.13 -1.94 11.95
N TYR A 60 -2.38 -2.38 11.90
CA TYR A 60 -3.50 -1.72 12.58
C TYR A 60 -3.45 -1.99 14.09
N ALA A 61 -3.12 -3.20 14.51
CA ALA A 61 -2.98 -3.52 15.93
C ALA A 61 -1.92 -2.65 16.62
N LEU A 62 -0.71 -2.61 16.08
CA LEU A 62 0.39 -1.82 16.65
C LEU A 62 0.15 -0.31 16.55
N GLY A 63 -0.43 0.16 15.43
CA GLY A 63 -0.70 1.57 15.21
C GLY A 63 -1.89 2.11 16.01
N LEU A 64 -2.95 1.33 16.21
CA LEU A 64 -4.22 1.79 16.79
C LEU A 64 -4.45 1.40 18.23
N LEU A 65 -3.95 0.25 18.72
CA LEU A 65 -4.16 -0.17 20.10
C LEU A 65 -3.78 0.92 21.12
N PRO A 66 -2.65 1.64 20.98
CA PRO A 66 -2.31 2.72 21.91
C PRO A 66 -3.28 3.91 21.84
N LEU A 67 -4.03 4.07 20.74
CA LEU A 67 -4.93 5.19 20.50
C LEU A 67 -6.37 4.93 20.96
N ILE A 68 -6.76 3.67 21.13
CA ILE A 68 -8.13 3.30 21.54
C ILE A 68 -8.55 4.04 22.81
N TRP A 69 -7.70 4.06 23.82
CA TRP A 69 -7.99 4.68 25.12
C TRP A 69 -7.89 6.20 25.12
N LYS A 70 -7.02 6.78 24.28
CA LYS A 70 -6.72 8.22 24.34
C LYS A 70 -7.35 9.01 23.17
N LYS A 71 -7.61 8.36 22.04
CA LYS A 71 -8.02 9.00 20.79
C LYS A 71 -9.01 8.14 19.99
N ILE A 72 -10.07 7.70 20.63
CA ILE A 72 -11.07 6.78 20.04
C ILE A 72 -11.59 7.25 18.67
N LYS A 73 -11.78 8.56 18.46
CA LYS A 73 -12.23 9.10 17.17
C LYS A 73 -11.25 8.80 16.01
N ILE A 74 -9.95 8.78 16.31
CA ILE A 74 -8.92 8.43 15.33
C ILE A 74 -9.03 6.94 15.00
N THR A 75 -9.13 6.10 16.02
CA THR A 75 -9.28 4.65 15.85
C THR A 75 -10.53 4.32 15.03
N VAL A 76 -11.65 4.96 15.32
CA VAL A 76 -12.91 4.79 14.56
C VAL A 76 -12.74 5.23 13.10
N PHE A 77 -12.06 6.35 12.85
CA PHE A 77 -11.77 6.82 11.48
C PHE A 77 -10.99 5.77 10.66
N TYR A 78 -9.91 5.22 11.24
CA TYR A 78 -9.13 4.15 10.57
C TYR A 78 -9.98 2.90 10.33
N ALA A 79 -10.76 2.49 11.32
CA ALA A 79 -11.62 1.30 11.21
C ALA A 79 -12.67 1.47 10.09
N ILE A 80 -13.31 2.63 9.99
CA ILE A 80 -14.28 2.91 8.92
C ILE A 80 -13.59 2.90 7.55
N CYS A 81 -12.40 3.49 7.44
CA CYS A 81 -11.63 3.47 6.19
C CYS A 81 -11.33 2.03 5.76
N GLU A 82 -10.80 1.18 6.67
CA GLU A 82 -10.44 -0.20 6.36
C GLU A 82 -11.66 -1.06 6.02
N LEU A 83 -12.74 -0.93 6.76
CA LEU A 83 -13.97 -1.68 6.50
C LEU A 83 -14.60 -1.29 5.15
N SER A 84 -14.69 0.00 4.85
CA SER A 84 -15.29 0.47 3.59
C SER A 84 -14.40 0.15 2.39
N GLY A 85 -13.08 0.38 2.48
CA GLY A 85 -12.14 0.03 1.43
C GLY A 85 -12.05 -1.49 1.24
N GLY A 86 -12.03 -2.27 2.32
CA GLY A 86 -12.05 -3.72 2.29
C GLY A 86 -13.32 -4.28 1.63
N ALA A 87 -14.49 -3.74 1.96
CA ALA A 87 -15.75 -4.12 1.33
C ALA A 87 -15.73 -3.83 -0.18
N PHE A 88 -15.27 -2.65 -0.58
CA PHE A 88 -15.12 -2.30 -2.00
C PHE A 88 -14.15 -3.23 -2.74
N LEU A 89 -13.02 -3.56 -2.13
CA LEU A 89 -12.06 -4.54 -2.66
C LEU A 89 -12.69 -5.92 -2.86
N GLN A 90 -13.51 -6.39 -1.92
CA GLN A 90 -14.17 -7.69 -2.06
C GLN A 90 -15.16 -7.69 -3.23
N ILE A 91 -15.93 -6.62 -3.42
CA ILE A 91 -16.81 -6.48 -4.59
C ILE A 91 -16.02 -6.60 -5.89
N LEU A 92 -14.89 -5.88 -6.01
CA LEU A 92 -14.05 -5.94 -7.20
C LEU A 92 -13.44 -7.34 -7.42
N LYS A 93 -12.97 -8.01 -6.38
CA LYS A 93 -12.42 -9.36 -6.46
C LYS A 93 -13.43 -10.38 -6.96
N HIS A 94 -14.67 -10.31 -6.47
CA HIS A 94 -15.74 -11.20 -6.95
C HIS A 94 -16.18 -10.88 -8.39
N THR A 95 -16.01 -9.62 -8.82
CA THR A 95 -16.38 -9.21 -10.17
C THR A 95 -15.34 -9.62 -11.21
N PHE A 96 -14.04 -9.49 -10.89
CA PHE A 96 -12.98 -9.61 -11.90
C PHE A 96 -12.21 -10.94 -11.86
N SER A 97 -12.19 -11.68 -10.77
CA SER A 97 -11.59 -13.03 -10.62
C SER A 97 -10.28 -13.30 -11.39
N PHE A 98 -9.34 -12.35 -11.45
CA PHE A 98 -8.11 -12.49 -12.22
C PHE A 98 -7.16 -13.52 -11.59
N GLU A 99 -6.43 -14.25 -12.45
CA GLU A 99 -5.38 -15.19 -12.06
C GLU A 99 -4.18 -14.48 -11.44
N ARG A 100 -3.48 -15.20 -10.55
CA ARG A 100 -2.27 -14.74 -9.89
C ARG A 100 -1.01 -15.10 -10.67
N PRO A 101 0.16 -14.47 -10.35
CA PRO A 101 1.41 -14.76 -11.05
C PRO A 101 1.70 -16.25 -11.18
N VAL A 102 1.56 -17.03 -10.11
CA VAL A 102 1.82 -18.49 -10.16
C VAL A 102 1.04 -19.16 -11.28
N SER A 103 -0.27 -18.99 -11.32
CA SER A 103 -1.11 -19.61 -12.37
C SER A 103 -0.78 -19.12 -13.77
N ALA A 104 -0.48 -17.83 -13.91
CA ALA A 104 -0.12 -17.27 -15.21
C ALA A 104 1.21 -17.80 -15.73
N PHE A 105 2.18 -18.07 -14.85
CA PHE A 105 3.49 -18.60 -15.22
C PHE A 105 3.51 -20.13 -15.36
N GLU A 106 2.60 -20.87 -14.74
CA GLU A 106 2.44 -22.33 -14.96
C GLU A 106 2.19 -22.67 -16.44
N ASN A 107 1.58 -21.75 -17.19
CA ASN A 107 1.31 -21.89 -18.62
C ASN A 107 2.47 -21.41 -19.51
N CYS A 108 3.57 -20.87 -18.94
CA CYS A 108 4.72 -20.35 -19.66
C CYS A 108 5.92 -21.30 -19.51
N GLN A 109 6.27 -22.06 -20.57
CA GLN A 109 7.38 -23.01 -20.52
C GLN A 109 8.75 -22.35 -20.44
N ASP A 110 8.89 -21.10 -20.88
CA ASP A 110 10.17 -20.40 -21.01
C ASP A 110 10.54 -19.50 -19.83
N MET A 111 9.66 -19.34 -18.83
CA MET A 111 9.87 -18.44 -17.71
C MET A 111 9.66 -19.14 -16.37
N MET A 112 10.72 -19.29 -15.57
CA MET A 112 10.62 -19.79 -14.21
C MET A 112 10.37 -18.64 -13.23
N LEU A 113 9.22 -18.66 -12.56
CA LEU A 113 8.86 -17.69 -11.54
C LEU A 113 9.68 -17.91 -10.26
N PRO A 114 10.45 -16.92 -9.77
CA PRO A 114 11.11 -17.03 -8.47
C PRO A 114 10.06 -17.08 -7.34
N LEU A 115 10.17 -18.06 -6.46
CA LEU A 115 9.28 -18.25 -5.33
C LEU A 115 10.05 -18.21 -4.00
N VAL A 116 9.50 -17.49 -3.02
CA VAL A 116 10.09 -17.41 -1.67
C VAL A 116 9.56 -18.54 -0.81
N GLN A 117 10.46 -19.28 -0.18
CA GLN A 117 10.11 -20.44 0.64
C GLN A 117 9.21 -20.06 1.83
N GLY A 118 8.17 -20.86 2.04
CA GLY A 118 7.22 -20.71 3.14
C GLY A 118 6.29 -19.50 2.98
N VAL A 119 6.02 -19.11 1.74
CA VAL A 119 4.93 -18.21 1.36
C VAL A 119 3.85 -19.03 0.70
N ASP A 120 2.62 -18.97 1.24
CA ASP A 120 1.48 -19.69 0.67
C ASP A 120 1.07 -19.06 -0.66
N MET A 121 1.05 -19.85 -1.73
CA MET A 121 0.73 -19.38 -3.06
C MET A 121 -0.76 -19.57 -3.34
N HIS A 122 -1.40 -18.50 -3.76
CA HIS A 122 -2.79 -18.51 -4.20
C HIS A 122 -2.84 -18.45 -5.73
N HIS A 123 -3.87 -19.03 -6.35
CA HIS A 123 -3.98 -19.13 -7.81
C HIS A 123 -4.98 -18.14 -8.43
N SER A 124 -5.97 -17.70 -7.68
CA SER A 124 -7.07 -16.85 -8.16
C SER A 124 -7.26 -15.57 -7.33
N ASN A 125 -8.21 -14.73 -7.73
CA ASN A 125 -8.59 -13.50 -7.06
C ASN A 125 -7.41 -12.53 -6.82
N SER A 126 -6.59 -12.34 -7.87
CA SER A 126 -5.43 -11.46 -7.82
C SER A 126 -5.82 -10.00 -7.69
N PHE A 127 -6.79 -9.54 -8.45
CA PHE A 127 -7.12 -8.13 -8.62
C PHE A 127 -8.31 -7.69 -7.78
N PRO A 128 -8.23 -6.52 -7.13
CA PRO A 128 -7.02 -5.75 -6.81
C PRO A 128 -6.33 -6.25 -5.53
N SER A 129 -5.09 -5.78 -5.28
CA SER A 129 -4.31 -6.19 -4.10
C SER A 129 -4.84 -5.57 -2.81
N GLY A 130 -5.34 -6.41 -1.89
CA GLY A 130 -5.79 -5.99 -0.55
C GLY A 130 -4.65 -5.45 0.31
N HIS A 131 -3.50 -6.12 0.36
CA HIS A 131 -2.33 -5.68 1.12
C HIS A 131 -1.84 -4.29 0.68
N ALA A 132 -1.76 -4.04 -0.64
CA ALA A 132 -1.38 -2.73 -1.16
C ALA A 132 -2.37 -1.65 -0.69
N SER A 133 -3.68 -1.93 -0.76
CA SER A 133 -4.71 -1.03 -0.26
C SER A 133 -4.55 -0.74 1.24
N THR A 134 -4.37 -1.77 2.07
CA THR A 134 -4.18 -1.62 3.53
C THR A 134 -2.97 -0.76 3.87
N PHE A 135 -1.81 -0.97 3.22
CA PHE A 135 -0.62 -0.15 3.45
C PHE A 135 -0.85 1.32 3.08
N PHE A 136 -1.39 1.57 1.88
CA PHE A 136 -1.65 2.95 1.44
C PHE A 136 -2.75 3.62 2.27
N MET A 137 -3.79 2.89 2.65
CA MET A 137 -4.87 3.41 3.48
C MET A 137 -4.38 3.81 4.87
N PHE A 138 -3.63 2.95 5.55
CA PHE A 138 -3.04 3.25 6.85
C PHE A 138 -2.13 4.49 6.79
N CYS A 139 -1.26 4.57 5.78
CA CYS A 139 -0.36 5.71 5.61
C CYS A 139 -1.12 7.00 5.28
N THR A 140 -2.14 6.95 4.42
CA THR A 140 -2.94 8.12 4.08
C THR A 140 -3.76 8.62 5.27
N CYS A 141 -4.37 7.73 6.05
CA CYS A 141 -5.01 8.07 7.31
C CYS A 141 -4.01 8.79 8.25
N SER A 142 -2.79 8.24 8.38
CA SER A 142 -1.72 8.84 9.20
C SER A 142 -1.34 10.24 8.72
N VAL A 143 -1.24 10.44 7.41
CA VAL A 143 -0.95 11.74 6.80
C VAL A 143 -2.07 12.76 7.09
N ILE A 144 -3.33 12.36 6.94
CA ILE A 144 -4.48 13.23 7.23
C ILE A 144 -4.48 13.66 8.70
N ILE A 145 -4.28 12.71 9.62
CA ILE A 145 -4.21 12.98 11.05
C ILE A 145 -3.02 13.88 11.40
N LEU A 146 -1.85 13.63 10.83
CA LEU A 146 -0.66 14.48 10.99
C LEU A 146 -0.94 15.91 10.51
N ALA A 147 -1.56 16.06 9.34
CA ALA A 147 -1.92 17.35 8.77
C ALA A 147 -2.92 18.13 9.66
N TYR A 148 -3.92 17.41 10.21
CA TYR A 148 -4.90 17.98 11.14
C TYR A 148 -4.23 18.49 12.42
N TYR A 149 -3.39 17.69 13.07
CA TYR A 149 -2.70 18.11 14.30
C TYR A 149 -1.68 19.21 14.06
N ASN A 150 -0.97 19.20 12.95
CA ASN A 150 -0.07 20.30 12.59
C ASN A 150 -0.81 21.61 12.37
N ARG A 151 -2.01 21.57 11.78
CA ARG A 151 -2.87 22.77 11.67
C ARG A 151 -3.23 23.32 13.05
N LYS A 152 -3.65 22.46 13.98
CA LYS A 152 -4.03 22.84 15.34
C LYS A 152 -2.86 23.47 16.11
N LYS A 153 -1.70 22.82 16.14
CA LYS A 153 -0.49 23.33 16.83
C LYS A 153 0.00 24.67 16.29
N ASN A 154 -0.15 24.91 14.98
CA ASN A 154 0.22 26.21 14.40
C ASN A 154 -0.75 27.34 14.78
N ALA A 155 -2.03 27.04 14.97
CA ALA A 155 -2.99 27.99 15.50
C ALA A 155 -2.63 28.40 16.94
N ASP A 156 -2.06 27.47 17.72
CA ASP A 156 -1.59 27.70 19.10
C ASP A 156 -0.17 28.32 19.16
N GLY A 157 0.40 28.80 18.05
CA GLY A 157 1.72 29.44 17.98
C GLY A 157 2.92 28.46 18.05
N LYS A 158 2.70 27.17 18.18
CA LYS A 158 3.75 26.12 18.27
C LYS A 158 4.06 25.55 16.89
N ARG A 159 4.95 26.18 16.13
CA ARG A 159 5.34 25.72 14.79
C ARG A 159 6.25 24.50 14.83
N HIS A 160 5.89 23.42 14.12
CA HIS A 160 6.86 22.39 13.75
C HIS A 160 7.72 22.84 12.56
N LYS A 161 9.00 22.42 12.55
CA LYS A 161 9.86 22.61 11.37
C LYS A 161 9.24 21.92 10.16
N CYS A 162 9.01 22.66 9.09
CA CYS A 162 8.41 22.17 7.85
C CYS A 162 9.15 20.93 7.29
N THR A 163 10.48 20.90 7.45
CA THR A 163 11.35 19.77 7.06
C THR A 163 10.95 18.47 7.76
N LEU A 164 10.71 18.50 9.08
CA LEU A 164 10.36 17.27 9.83
C LEU A 164 9.02 16.69 9.36
N VAL A 165 8.05 17.55 9.06
CA VAL A 165 6.76 17.12 8.54
C VAL A 165 6.93 16.47 7.16
N ASN A 166 7.68 17.12 6.25
CA ASN A 166 7.90 16.57 4.90
C ASN A 166 8.66 15.23 4.94
N VAL A 167 9.67 15.09 5.81
CA VAL A 167 10.37 13.81 6.01
C VAL A 167 9.39 12.72 6.47
N SER A 168 8.52 13.02 7.44
CA SER A 168 7.51 12.06 7.91
C SER A 168 6.54 11.64 6.80
N LEU A 169 6.13 12.57 5.91
CA LEU A 169 5.25 12.25 4.77
C LEU A 169 5.91 11.29 3.77
N LEU A 170 7.16 11.60 3.42
CA LEU A 170 7.93 10.76 2.48
C LEU A 170 8.23 9.39 3.09
N SER A 171 8.56 9.32 4.39
CA SER A 171 8.77 8.03 5.07
C SER A 171 7.51 7.17 5.07
N LEU A 172 6.32 7.76 5.28
CA LEU A 172 5.05 7.04 5.19
C LEU A 172 4.77 6.56 3.76
N LEU A 173 5.09 7.36 2.75
CA LEU A 173 4.94 6.95 1.35
C LEU A 173 5.88 5.79 1.01
N VAL A 174 7.16 5.89 1.39
CA VAL A 174 8.14 4.80 1.19
C VAL A 174 7.70 3.53 1.91
N PHE A 175 7.21 3.65 3.14
CA PHE A 175 6.65 2.52 3.90
C PHE A 175 5.50 1.86 3.14
N ALA A 176 4.55 2.62 2.60
CA ALA A 176 3.44 2.07 1.82
C ALA A 176 3.92 1.41 0.52
N VAL A 177 4.86 2.03 -0.19
CA VAL A 177 5.45 1.49 -1.44
C VAL A 177 6.16 0.17 -1.19
N LEU A 178 6.98 0.06 -0.14
CA LEU A 178 7.66 -1.19 0.22
C LEU A 178 6.65 -2.30 0.55
N GLY A 179 5.57 -1.99 1.28
CA GLY A 179 4.51 -2.94 1.58
C GLY A 179 3.76 -3.42 0.33
N ALA A 180 3.47 -2.50 -0.57
CA ALA A 180 2.84 -2.81 -1.84
C ALA A 180 3.79 -3.63 -2.77
N TYR A 181 5.05 -3.22 -2.87
CA TYR A 181 6.07 -3.93 -3.65
C TYR A 181 6.35 -5.35 -3.11
N SER A 182 6.25 -5.56 -1.80
CA SER A 182 6.42 -6.91 -1.22
C SER A 182 5.49 -7.94 -1.87
N ARG A 183 4.31 -7.53 -2.35
CA ARG A 183 3.37 -8.44 -3.02
C ARG A 183 3.79 -8.82 -4.43
N VAL A 184 4.50 -7.93 -5.13
CA VAL A 184 5.12 -8.24 -6.43
C VAL A 184 6.34 -9.12 -6.20
N TYR A 185 7.21 -8.77 -5.26
CA TYR A 185 8.40 -9.54 -4.90
C TYR A 185 8.09 -10.99 -4.48
N LEU A 186 7.02 -11.19 -3.71
CA LEU A 186 6.57 -12.52 -3.26
C LEU A 186 5.72 -13.25 -4.32
N SER A 187 5.63 -12.74 -5.54
CA SER A 187 4.81 -13.31 -6.64
C SER A 187 3.35 -13.56 -6.28
N GLN A 188 2.81 -12.75 -5.34
CA GLN A 188 1.41 -12.82 -4.91
C GLN A 188 0.47 -12.01 -5.80
N HIS A 189 0.97 -10.93 -6.40
CA HIS A 189 0.21 -10.00 -7.22
C HIS A 189 1.06 -9.44 -8.36
N PHE A 190 0.41 -9.12 -9.48
CA PHE A 190 1.03 -8.32 -10.53
C PHE A 190 1.07 -6.83 -10.15
N LEU A 191 1.93 -6.06 -10.84
CA LEU A 191 2.04 -4.62 -10.59
C LEU A 191 0.71 -3.89 -10.78
N LEU A 192 -0.13 -4.31 -11.74
CA LEU A 192 -1.47 -3.73 -11.97
C LEU A 192 -2.39 -3.89 -10.74
N ASP A 193 -2.36 -5.07 -10.10
CA ASP A 193 -3.18 -5.33 -8.91
C ASP A 193 -2.80 -4.42 -7.76
N VAL A 194 -1.49 -4.23 -7.60
CA VAL A 194 -0.89 -3.36 -6.58
C VAL A 194 -1.17 -1.89 -6.88
N PHE A 195 -1.07 -1.48 -8.15
CA PHE A 195 -1.37 -0.12 -8.60
C PHE A 195 -2.81 0.27 -8.26
N VAL A 196 -3.79 -0.55 -8.65
CA VAL A 196 -5.21 -0.27 -8.35
C VAL A 196 -5.49 -0.37 -6.85
N GLY A 197 -4.93 -1.36 -6.16
CA GLY A 197 -5.01 -1.47 -4.69
C GLY A 197 -4.49 -0.21 -3.99
N SER A 198 -3.37 0.36 -4.46
CA SER A 198 -2.81 1.60 -3.91
C SER A 198 -3.74 2.80 -4.09
N ILE A 199 -4.40 2.92 -5.26
CA ILE A 199 -5.37 3.99 -5.54
C ILE A 199 -6.55 3.90 -4.57
N ILE A 200 -7.10 2.71 -4.37
CA ILE A 200 -8.21 2.49 -3.42
C ILE A 200 -7.78 2.89 -2.01
N GLY A 201 -6.61 2.41 -1.56
CA GLY A 201 -6.08 2.73 -0.23
C GLY A 201 -5.75 4.21 -0.04
N PHE A 202 -5.29 4.89 -1.10
CA PHE A 202 -5.01 6.33 -1.05
C PHE A 202 -6.30 7.17 -1.03
N LEU A 203 -7.30 6.84 -1.86
CA LEU A 203 -8.51 7.67 -2.01
C LEU A 203 -9.53 7.49 -0.87
N THR A 204 -9.71 6.27 -0.37
CA THR A 204 -10.73 5.96 0.64
C THR A 204 -10.67 6.89 1.88
N PRO A 205 -9.51 7.18 2.49
CA PRO A 205 -9.45 8.08 3.63
C PRO A 205 -9.88 9.52 3.33
N PHE A 206 -9.70 10.00 2.11
CA PHE A 206 -10.17 11.35 1.72
C PHE A 206 -11.68 11.42 1.51
N LEU A 207 -12.31 10.30 1.14
CA LEU A 207 -13.77 10.22 0.97
C LEU A 207 -14.51 10.16 2.31
N ILE A 208 -13.83 9.65 3.35
CA ILE A 208 -14.43 9.44 4.69
C ILE A 208 -14.12 10.61 5.63
N PHE A 209 -13.01 11.34 5.43
CA PHE A 209 -12.58 12.46 6.30
C PHE A 209 -13.42 13.71 6.09
#